data_a655b90226179c7676899e113cceb235
#
_entry.id   a655b90226179c7676899e113cceb235
#
_cell.length_a   1.000
_cell.length_b   1.000
_cell.length_c   1.000
_cell.angle_alpha   90.00
_cell.angle_beta   90.00
_cell.angle_gamma   90.00
#
_symmetry.space_group_name_H-M   'P 1'
#
loop_
_entity.id
_entity.type
_entity.pdbx_description
1 polymer ?
#
loop_
_entity_poly.entity_id
_entity_poly.type
_entity_poly.pdbx_seq_one_letter_code
_entity_poly.pdbx_strand_id
1 'polypeptide(L)'
;MQKATTAELKKTNAKNVLEFIYGHKKTSKLEIASGLDLSRPTVSQIVRDLMDQGLIAQKGSFESTGGRKAEAIVFVPRAHVAVGVELLKESFEIVAIDLYGEIIQSDIQMLPFSNTPGYVRAVCESVNRFIDTLPVESSRVMGINFVLQGLISSDGAVVTYGKILDCTGMSIEQFRPYLNAPCVMVHDGEAAATVELWF
;
A
#
# COMPACT_ATOMS: atom_id res chain seq x y z
N MET A 1 0.68 10.77 -33.00
CA MET A 1 1.07 10.87 -31.57
C MET A 1 0.19 11.93 -30.91
N GLN A 2 -0.68 11.52 -29.99
CA GLN A 2 -1.49 12.45 -29.21
C GLN A 2 -0.59 13.23 -28.24
N LYS A 3 -0.63 14.56 -28.28
CA LYS A 3 0.10 15.41 -27.30
C LYS A 3 -0.54 15.20 -25.92
N ALA A 4 0.27 14.86 -24.92
CA ALA A 4 -0.18 14.78 -23.54
C ALA A 4 -0.79 16.12 -23.12
N THR A 5 -1.93 16.08 -22.42
CA THR A 5 -2.58 17.28 -21.89
C THR A 5 -1.74 17.87 -20.74
N THR A 6 -1.91 19.15 -20.44
CA THR A 6 -1.23 19.81 -19.31
C THR A 6 -1.53 19.10 -17.98
N ALA A 7 -2.73 18.55 -17.82
CA ALA A 7 -3.11 17.79 -16.62
C ALA A 7 -2.38 16.45 -16.53
N GLU A 8 -2.24 15.71 -17.63
CA GLU A 8 -1.46 14.48 -17.69
C GLU A 8 0.01 14.71 -17.40
N LEU A 9 0.60 15.76 -17.98
CA LEU A 9 1.99 16.14 -17.70
C LEU A 9 2.18 16.49 -16.20
N LYS A 10 1.24 17.22 -15.59
CA LYS A 10 1.30 17.54 -14.17
C LYS A 10 1.25 16.27 -13.31
N LYS A 11 0.37 15.31 -13.63
CA LYS A 11 0.26 14.03 -12.94
C LYS A 11 1.52 13.19 -13.07
N THR A 12 2.08 13.10 -14.27
CA THR A 12 3.34 12.38 -14.55
C THR A 12 4.51 13.00 -13.77
N ASN A 13 4.63 14.33 -13.78
CA ASN A 13 5.69 15.00 -13.03
C ASN A 13 5.55 14.79 -11.52
N ALA A 14 4.32 14.82 -10.98
CA ALA A 14 4.10 14.54 -9.55
C ALA A 14 4.49 13.11 -9.18
N LYS A 15 4.15 12.13 -10.03
CA LYS A 15 4.57 10.73 -9.88
C LYS A 15 6.10 10.62 -9.87
N ASN A 16 6.78 11.17 -10.89
CA ASN A 16 8.24 11.12 -11.00
C ASN A 16 8.94 11.76 -9.78
N VAL A 17 8.41 12.88 -9.29
CA VAL A 17 8.95 13.56 -8.08
C VAL A 17 8.77 12.66 -6.85
N LEU A 18 7.62 12.01 -6.69
CA LEU A 18 7.36 11.12 -5.57
C LEU A 18 8.28 9.89 -5.62
N GLU A 19 8.45 9.27 -6.79
CA GLU A 19 9.36 8.14 -7.01
C GLU A 19 10.82 8.53 -6.75
N PHE A 20 11.23 9.73 -7.16
CA PHE A 20 12.57 10.25 -6.88
C PHE A 20 12.80 10.38 -5.36
N ILE A 21 11.84 10.96 -4.63
CA ILE A 21 11.93 11.11 -3.17
C ILE A 21 11.94 9.73 -2.48
N TYR A 22 11.10 8.80 -2.95
CA TYR A 22 11.03 7.44 -2.44
C TYR A 22 12.37 6.72 -2.53
N GLY A 23 13.01 6.73 -3.71
CA GLY A 23 14.28 6.04 -3.96
C GLY A 23 15.47 6.67 -3.22
N HIS A 24 15.46 8.01 -3.05
CA HIS A 24 16.57 8.72 -2.39
C HIS A 24 16.44 8.77 -0.85
N LYS A 25 15.31 8.37 -0.29
CA LYS A 25 14.96 8.42 1.15
C LYS A 25 15.02 9.83 1.75
N LYS A 26 16.03 10.64 1.40
CA LYS A 26 16.22 12.04 1.83
C LYS A 26 16.80 12.85 0.68
N THR A 27 16.15 13.96 0.29
CA THR A 27 16.57 14.82 -0.82
C THR A 27 16.18 16.26 -0.58
N SER A 28 16.54 17.16 -1.53
CA SER A 28 16.19 18.59 -1.53
C SER A 28 15.46 18.99 -2.81
N LYS A 29 14.75 20.13 -2.79
CA LYS A 29 14.09 20.68 -3.99
C LYS A 29 15.09 20.91 -5.15
N LEU A 30 16.34 21.22 -4.82
CA LEU A 30 17.38 21.43 -5.82
C LEU A 30 17.79 20.13 -6.50
N GLU A 31 18.02 19.07 -5.72
CA GLU A 31 18.35 17.75 -6.24
C GLU A 31 17.21 17.17 -7.08
N ILE A 32 15.95 17.31 -6.64
CA ILE A 32 14.77 16.91 -7.41
C ILE A 32 14.72 17.66 -8.75
N ALA A 33 14.90 18.98 -8.73
CA ALA A 33 14.87 19.80 -9.94
C ALA A 33 15.97 19.41 -10.93
N SER A 34 17.18 19.18 -10.44
CA SER A 34 18.33 18.77 -11.25
C SER A 34 18.20 17.33 -11.76
N GLY A 35 17.76 16.40 -10.91
CA GLY A 35 17.65 14.98 -11.26
C GLY A 35 16.53 14.65 -12.24
N LEU A 36 15.46 15.46 -12.24
CA LEU A 36 14.30 15.26 -13.13
C LEU A 36 14.21 16.29 -14.27
N ASP A 37 15.19 17.19 -14.41
CA ASP A 37 15.17 18.28 -15.39
C ASP A 37 13.87 19.13 -15.32
N LEU A 38 13.44 19.43 -14.08
CA LEU A 38 12.24 20.22 -13.82
C LEU A 38 12.62 21.63 -13.33
N SER A 39 11.80 22.63 -13.68
CA SER A 39 11.98 23.97 -13.17
C SER A 39 11.75 24.02 -11.64
N ARG A 40 12.53 24.87 -10.93
CA ARG A 40 12.38 25.07 -9.47
C ARG A 40 10.95 25.46 -9.04
N PRO A 41 10.23 26.33 -9.76
CA PRO A 41 8.82 26.61 -9.46
C PRO A 41 7.93 25.37 -9.56
N THR A 42 8.11 24.54 -10.61
CA THR A 42 7.37 23.31 -10.81
C THR A 42 7.58 22.34 -9.64
N VAL A 43 8.84 22.09 -9.27
CA VAL A 43 9.19 21.23 -8.13
C VAL A 43 8.60 21.79 -6.83
N SER A 44 8.70 23.09 -6.61
CA SER A 44 8.17 23.73 -5.40
C SER A 44 6.66 23.56 -5.26
N GLN A 45 5.92 23.63 -6.37
CA GLN A 45 4.48 23.41 -6.36
C GLN A 45 4.15 21.93 -6.10
N ILE A 46 4.83 20.99 -6.79
CA ILE A 46 4.60 19.54 -6.60
C ILE A 46 4.92 19.12 -5.16
N VAL A 47 6.04 19.57 -4.63
CA VAL A 47 6.45 19.27 -3.25
C VAL A 47 5.40 19.78 -2.25
N ARG A 48 4.82 20.97 -2.46
CA ARG A 48 3.73 21.47 -1.63
C ARG A 48 2.51 20.58 -1.72
N ASP A 49 2.06 20.27 -2.95
CA ASP A 49 0.89 19.41 -3.19
C ASP A 49 1.05 18.02 -2.53
N LEU A 50 2.26 17.43 -2.57
CA LEU A 50 2.57 16.14 -1.94
C LEU A 50 2.66 16.23 -0.41
N MET A 51 3.13 17.36 0.14
CA MET A 51 3.10 17.62 1.59
C MET A 51 1.66 17.77 2.10
N ASP A 52 0.82 18.50 1.36
CA ASP A 52 -0.61 18.68 1.69
C ASP A 52 -1.37 17.34 1.68
N GLN A 53 -0.94 16.37 0.84
CA GLN A 53 -1.44 15.00 0.83
C GLN A 53 -0.82 14.12 1.94
N GLY A 54 0.17 14.60 2.68
CA GLY A 54 0.86 13.84 3.72
C GLY A 54 1.79 12.73 3.22
N LEU A 55 2.09 12.68 1.91
CA LEU A 55 2.95 11.65 1.30
C LEU A 55 4.44 11.90 1.55
N ILE A 56 4.82 13.15 1.74
CA ILE A 56 6.19 13.58 2.05
C ILE A 56 6.16 14.59 3.20
N ALA A 57 7.31 14.74 3.86
CA ALA A 57 7.47 15.69 4.95
C ALA A 57 8.82 16.39 4.84
N GLN A 58 8.89 17.57 5.47
CA GLN A 58 10.15 18.26 5.70
C GLN A 58 10.74 17.78 7.03
N LYS A 59 11.93 17.17 6.99
CA LYS A 59 12.58 16.61 8.18
C LYS A 59 14.05 17.03 8.27
N GLY A 60 14.28 18.13 8.97
CA GLY A 60 15.62 18.67 9.16
C GLY A 60 16.16 19.46 7.96
N SER A 61 17.47 19.62 7.91
CA SER A 61 18.18 20.29 6.83
C SER A 61 19.45 19.53 6.49
N PHE A 62 20.02 19.81 5.31
CA PHE A 62 21.38 19.38 4.98
C PHE A 62 22.43 20.25 5.67
N GLU A 63 23.62 19.71 5.91
CA GLU A 63 24.75 20.49 6.40
C GLU A 63 25.12 21.54 5.35
N SER A 64 25.39 22.77 5.82
CA SER A 64 25.70 23.88 4.92
C SER A 64 27.21 23.97 4.70
N THR A 65 27.63 24.04 3.44
CA THR A 65 29.02 24.33 3.04
C THR A 65 29.24 25.83 2.76
N GLY A 66 28.41 26.73 3.35
CA GLY A 66 28.59 28.17 3.20
C GLY A 66 27.41 28.96 2.63
N GLY A 67 26.18 28.40 2.69
CA GLY A 67 24.96 29.08 2.25
C GLY A 67 23.73 28.77 3.13
N ARG A 68 22.52 29.20 2.72
CA ARG A 68 21.29 28.86 3.40
C ARG A 68 21.10 27.33 3.37
N LYS A 69 20.96 26.72 4.55
CA LYS A 69 20.73 25.27 4.68
C LYS A 69 19.52 24.84 3.84
N ALA A 70 19.73 23.86 2.94
CA ALA A 70 18.64 23.29 2.17
C ALA A 70 17.75 22.43 3.08
N GLU A 71 16.45 22.61 2.97
CA GLU A 71 15.45 21.82 3.68
C GLU A 71 15.47 20.39 3.15
N ALA A 72 15.52 19.43 4.07
CA ALA A 72 15.48 18.02 3.72
C ALA A 72 14.03 17.53 3.58
N ILE A 73 13.73 16.96 2.44
CA ILE A 73 12.44 16.35 2.10
C ILE A 73 12.61 14.84 2.24
N VAL A 74 11.66 14.20 2.92
CA VAL A 74 11.61 12.75 3.12
C VAL A 74 10.25 12.21 2.74
N PHE A 75 10.20 10.97 2.28
CA PHE A 75 8.97 10.23 2.10
C PHE A 75 8.37 9.87 3.47
N VAL A 76 7.05 9.79 3.56
CA VAL A 76 6.33 9.39 4.78
C VAL A 76 5.85 7.95 4.61
N PRO A 77 6.57 6.94 5.14
CA PRO A 77 6.26 5.53 4.88
C PRO A 77 4.84 5.14 5.29
N ARG A 78 4.36 5.68 6.41
CA ARG A 78 3.03 5.41 6.97
C ARG A 78 1.95 6.40 6.54
N ALA A 79 2.18 7.12 5.43
CA ALA A 79 1.12 7.95 4.82
C ALA A 79 -0.08 7.09 4.42
N HIS A 80 0.20 5.89 3.92
CA HIS A 80 -0.77 4.83 3.68
C HIS A 80 -0.20 3.50 4.13
N VAL A 81 -1.09 2.53 4.39
CA VAL A 81 -0.75 1.16 4.77
C VAL A 81 -1.62 0.18 3.99
N ALA A 82 -1.11 -1.02 3.78
CA ALA A 82 -1.87 -2.13 3.22
C ALA A 82 -2.00 -3.24 4.27
N VAL A 83 -3.10 -4.00 4.22
CA VAL A 83 -3.33 -5.14 5.10
C VAL A 83 -3.42 -6.40 4.26
N GLY A 84 -2.59 -7.40 4.56
CA GLY A 84 -2.66 -8.74 4.02
C GLY A 84 -3.31 -9.69 5.02
N VAL A 85 -4.12 -10.62 4.53
CA VAL A 85 -4.75 -11.67 5.33
C VAL A 85 -4.52 -13.00 4.63
N GLU A 86 -3.62 -13.81 5.14
CA GLU A 86 -3.36 -15.15 4.60
C GLU A 86 -4.29 -16.17 5.25
N LEU A 87 -5.12 -16.83 4.43
CA LEU A 87 -6.05 -17.87 4.88
C LEU A 87 -5.39 -19.24 4.74
N LEU A 88 -5.12 -19.88 5.87
CA LEU A 88 -4.50 -21.19 5.98
C LEU A 88 -5.52 -22.23 6.49
N LYS A 89 -5.17 -23.51 6.47
CA LYS A 89 -6.07 -24.60 6.86
C LYS A 89 -6.51 -24.52 8.33
N GLU A 90 -5.58 -24.24 9.25
CA GLU A 90 -5.82 -24.28 10.71
C GLU A 90 -5.83 -22.87 11.35
N SER A 91 -5.50 -21.85 10.59
CA SER A 91 -5.32 -20.48 11.09
C SER A 91 -5.48 -19.46 9.96
N PHE A 92 -5.44 -18.19 10.32
CA PHE A 92 -5.16 -17.11 9.38
C PHE A 92 -4.18 -16.12 10.00
N GLU A 93 -3.39 -15.48 9.17
CA GLU A 93 -2.45 -14.44 9.58
C GLU A 93 -2.88 -13.10 9.01
N ILE A 94 -2.77 -12.04 9.82
CA ILE A 94 -3.01 -10.66 9.42
C ILE A 94 -1.70 -9.92 9.52
N VAL A 95 -1.31 -9.18 8.48
CA VAL A 95 -0.13 -8.36 8.45
C VAL A 95 -0.47 -6.96 7.92
N ALA A 96 0.07 -5.92 8.55
CA ALA A 96 0.03 -4.57 8.02
C ALA A 96 1.44 -4.14 7.61
N ILE A 97 1.56 -3.58 6.42
CA ILE A 97 2.81 -3.06 5.87
C ILE A 97 2.69 -1.59 5.51
N ASP A 98 3.79 -0.87 5.62
CA ASP A 98 3.89 0.50 5.15
C ASP A 98 4.25 0.58 3.64
N LEU A 99 4.40 1.78 3.12
CA LEU A 99 4.71 2.01 1.70
C LEU A 99 6.15 1.62 1.29
N TYR A 100 7.01 1.26 2.23
CA TYR A 100 8.31 0.63 1.96
C TYR A 100 8.26 -0.90 2.06
N GLY A 101 7.09 -1.50 2.37
CA GLY A 101 6.94 -2.93 2.61
C GLY A 101 7.39 -3.38 4.00
N GLU A 102 7.73 -2.43 4.88
CA GLU A 102 8.12 -2.77 6.26
C GLU A 102 6.89 -3.18 7.07
N ILE A 103 7.01 -4.30 7.79
CA ILE A 103 5.93 -4.80 8.65
C ILE A 103 5.72 -3.84 9.81
N ILE A 104 4.51 -3.31 9.92
CA ILE A 104 4.09 -2.45 11.04
C ILE A 104 3.64 -3.31 12.21
N GLN A 105 2.85 -4.32 11.92
CA GLN A 105 2.23 -5.23 12.90
C GLN A 105 1.81 -6.51 12.19
N SER A 106 1.84 -7.65 12.91
CA SER A 106 1.25 -8.91 12.49
C SER A 106 0.51 -9.59 13.64
N ASP A 107 -0.44 -10.46 13.31
CA ASP A 107 -1.20 -11.26 14.26
C ASP A 107 -1.59 -12.59 13.62
N ILE A 108 -1.55 -13.68 14.40
CA ILE A 108 -1.93 -15.01 13.98
C ILE A 108 -3.12 -15.46 14.80
N GLN A 109 -4.19 -15.87 14.13
CA GLN A 109 -5.42 -16.35 14.74
C GLN A 109 -5.62 -17.83 14.45
N MET A 110 -5.73 -18.63 15.52
CA MET A 110 -6.02 -20.06 15.41
C MET A 110 -7.53 -20.25 15.20
N LEU A 111 -7.93 -20.33 13.94
CA LEU A 111 -9.30 -20.57 13.51
C LEU A 111 -9.27 -21.45 12.26
N PRO A 112 -9.67 -22.75 12.36
CA PRO A 112 -9.68 -23.63 11.21
C PRO A 112 -10.55 -23.07 10.08
N PHE A 113 -10.03 -23.14 8.86
CA PHE A 113 -10.72 -22.66 7.68
C PHE A 113 -12.06 -23.38 7.48
N SER A 114 -13.07 -22.61 7.14
CA SER A 114 -14.38 -23.12 6.75
C SER A 114 -15.03 -22.17 5.74
N ASN A 115 -15.48 -22.73 4.61
CA ASN A 115 -16.20 -21.95 3.60
C ASN A 115 -17.65 -21.68 4.04
N THR A 116 -17.82 -20.97 5.15
CA THR A 116 -19.13 -20.67 5.75
C THR A 116 -19.25 -19.17 6.05
N PRO A 117 -20.48 -18.61 6.04
CA PRO A 117 -20.70 -17.20 6.42
C PRO A 117 -20.20 -16.85 7.83
N GLY A 118 -20.25 -17.82 8.78
CA GLY A 118 -19.76 -17.64 10.14
C GLY A 118 -18.25 -17.44 10.20
N TYR A 119 -17.49 -18.24 9.43
CA TYR A 119 -16.03 -18.10 9.31
C TYR A 119 -15.66 -16.74 8.69
N VAL A 120 -16.28 -16.40 7.56
CA VAL A 120 -16.03 -15.11 6.87
C VAL A 120 -16.25 -13.93 7.82
N ARG A 121 -17.36 -13.94 8.56
CA ARG A 121 -17.65 -12.90 9.55
C ARG A 121 -16.57 -12.84 10.64
N ALA A 122 -16.17 -13.97 11.22
CA ALA A 122 -15.17 -14.02 12.27
C ALA A 122 -13.82 -13.49 11.82
N VAL A 123 -13.39 -13.85 10.59
CA VAL A 123 -12.16 -13.29 9.96
C VAL A 123 -12.28 -11.78 9.80
N CYS A 124 -13.37 -11.28 9.21
CA CYS A 124 -13.55 -9.84 9.00
C CYS A 124 -13.59 -9.05 10.32
N GLU A 125 -14.24 -9.55 11.35
CA GLU A 125 -14.25 -8.94 12.69
C GLU A 125 -12.85 -8.88 13.29
N SER A 126 -12.03 -9.92 13.09
CA SER A 126 -10.63 -9.93 13.55
C SER A 126 -9.78 -8.94 12.76
N VAL A 127 -9.97 -8.84 11.45
CA VAL A 127 -9.29 -7.85 10.59
C VAL A 127 -9.63 -6.42 11.01
N ASN A 128 -10.91 -6.11 11.25
CA ASN A 128 -11.32 -4.78 11.70
C ASN A 128 -10.68 -4.45 13.07
N ARG A 129 -10.73 -5.38 14.06
CA ARG A 129 -10.06 -5.18 15.35
C ARG A 129 -8.55 -4.95 15.18
N PHE A 130 -7.89 -5.72 14.33
CA PHE A 130 -6.48 -5.55 14.03
C PHE A 130 -6.19 -4.14 13.46
N ILE A 131 -6.99 -3.68 12.50
CA ILE A 131 -6.88 -2.33 11.91
C ILE A 131 -7.03 -1.25 12.99
N ASP A 132 -7.96 -1.41 13.92
CA ASP A 132 -8.20 -0.46 15.02
C ASP A 132 -7.01 -0.39 16.00
N THR A 133 -6.15 -1.41 16.06
CA THR A 133 -4.95 -1.42 16.91
C THR A 133 -3.70 -0.88 16.22
N LEU A 134 -3.74 -0.59 14.92
CA LEU A 134 -2.58 -0.09 14.19
C LEU A 134 -2.17 1.31 14.70
N PRO A 135 -0.86 1.63 14.71
CA PRO A 135 -0.37 2.95 15.11
C PRO A 135 -0.54 4.01 13.99
N VAL A 136 -1.63 3.91 13.25
CA VAL A 136 -2.05 4.82 12.18
C VAL A 136 -3.58 4.92 12.18
N GLU A 137 -4.12 5.99 11.64
CA GLU A 137 -5.57 6.11 11.46
C GLU A 137 -6.09 5.08 10.45
N SER A 138 -7.23 4.45 10.71
CA SER A 138 -7.85 3.45 9.84
C SER A 138 -8.15 4.00 8.42
N SER A 139 -8.38 5.30 8.29
CA SER A 139 -8.51 6.01 7.00
C SER A 139 -7.27 5.93 6.10
N ARG A 140 -6.11 5.57 6.65
CA ARG A 140 -4.87 5.37 5.90
C ARG A 140 -4.74 3.96 5.33
N VAL A 141 -5.63 3.04 5.67
CA VAL A 141 -5.65 1.69 5.10
C VAL A 141 -6.16 1.77 3.67
N MET A 142 -5.27 1.51 2.70
CA MET A 142 -5.59 1.56 1.26
C MET A 142 -6.49 0.41 0.84
N GLY A 143 -6.34 -0.76 1.46
CA GLY A 143 -7.10 -1.94 1.14
C GLY A 143 -6.63 -3.17 1.89
N ILE A 144 -7.41 -4.23 1.77
CA ILE A 144 -7.19 -5.54 2.37
C ILE A 144 -7.04 -6.56 1.25
N ASN A 145 -5.97 -7.34 1.28
CA ASN A 145 -5.71 -8.39 0.32
C ASN A 145 -5.83 -9.75 1.01
N PHE A 146 -6.80 -10.57 0.60
CA PHE A 146 -6.93 -11.95 1.06
C PHE A 146 -6.07 -12.87 0.19
N VAL A 147 -5.06 -13.46 0.80
CA VAL A 147 -4.13 -14.41 0.17
C VAL A 147 -4.57 -15.82 0.48
N LEU A 148 -4.71 -16.66 -0.53
CA LEU A 148 -5.12 -18.04 -0.35
C LEU A 148 -4.58 -18.96 -1.46
N GLN A 149 -4.52 -20.25 -1.13
CA GLN A 149 -4.07 -21.31 -2.03
C GLN A 149 -5.20 -21.71 -2.99
N GLY A 150 -5.27 -21.06 -4.15
CA GLY A 150 -6.29 -21.34 -5.16
C GLY A 150 -6.16 -20.41 -6.37
N LEU A 151 -6.68 -20.83 -7.51
CA LEU A 151 -6.75 -19.99 -8.69
C LEU A 151 -7.81 -18.92 -8.48
N ILE A 152 -7.42 -17.66 -8.66
CA ILE A 152 -8.29 -16.50 -8.49
C ILE A 152 -8.64 -15.94 -9.86
N SER A 153 -9.85 -15.40 -10.01
CA SER A 153 -10.24 -14.66 -11.21
C SER A 153 -9.36 -13.41 -11.39
N SER A 154 -9.15 -12.97 -12.63
CA SER A 154 -8.26 -11.85 -12.97
C SER A 154 -8.63 -10.51 -12.32
N ASP A 155 -9.87 -10.37 -11.85
CA ASP A 155 -10.38 -9.21 -11.12
C ASP A 155 -10.24 -9.35 -9.58
N GLY A 156 -9.66 -10.47 -9.10
CA GLY A 156 -9.52 -10.74 -7.67
C GLY A 156 -10.84 -10.98 -6.92
N ALA A 157 -11.90 -11.37 -7.65
CA ALA A 157 -13.23 -11.43 -7.10
C ALA A 157 -13.67 -12.83 -6.64
N VAL A 158 -13.20 -13.89 -7.31
CA VAL A 158 -13.70 -15.26 -7.08
C VAL A 158 -12.58 -16.29 -7.13
N VAL A 159 -12.61 -17.26 -6.22
CA VAL A 159 -11.78 -18.47 -6.27
C VAL A 159 -12.36 -19.40 -7.34
N THR A 160 -11.71 -19.47 -8.49
CA THR A 160 -12.15 -20.31 -9.62
C THR A 160 -11.83 -21.79 -9.39
N TYR A 161 -10.75 -22.07 -8.63
CA TYR A 161 -10.37 -23.42 -8.21
C TYR A 161 -9.60 -23.36 -6.90
N GLY A 162 -10.11 -23.97 -5.84
CA GLY A 162 -9.53 -23.95 -4.48
C GLY A 162 -9.64 -25.30 -3.78
N LYS A 163 -8.89 -26.31 -4.27
CA LYS A 163 -8.98 -27.69 -3.77
C LYS A 163 -8.38 -27.86 -2.37
N ILE A 164 -7.32 -27.14 -2.03
CA ILE A 164 -6.58 -27.32 -0.77
C ILE A 164 -7.43 -26.91 0.43
N LEU A 165 -8.12 -25.78 0.31
CA LEU A 165 -9.02 -25.24 1.33
C LEU A 165 -10.49 -25.59 1.09
N ASP A 166 -10.82 -26.31 0.01
CA ASP A 166 -12.20 -26.57 -0.43
C ASP A 166 -13.03 -25.27 -0.56
N CYS A 167 -12.42 -24.26 -1.17
CA CYS A 167 -12.97 -22.90 -1.28
C CYS A 167 -13.36 -22.50 -2.71
N THR A 168 -13.48 -23.45 -3.64
CA THR A 168 -13.95 -23.16 -5.01
C THR A 168 -15.31 -22.45 -4.97
N GLY A 169 -15.43 -21.32 -5.67
CA GLY A 169 -16.62 -20.46 -5.68
C GLY A 169 -16.67 -19.43 -4.54
N MET A 170 -15.73 -19.42 -3.59
CA MET A 170 -15.65 -18.36 -2.60
C MET A 170 -15.47 -17.01 -3.30
N SER A 171 -16.26 -16.01 -2.90
CA SER A 171 -16.27 -14.70 -3.52
C SER A 171 -15.92 -13.60 -2.52
N ILE A 172 -15.20 -12.60 -2.98
CA ILE A 172 -14.87 -11.39 -2.19
C ILE A 172 -16.12 -10.65 -1.73
N GLU A 173 -17.25 -10.80 -2.44
CA GLU A 173 -18.53 -10.22 -2.04
C GLU A 173 -19.07 -10.76 -0.70
N GLN A 174 -18.58 -11.92 -0.25
CA GLN A 174 -18.92 -12.47 1.06
C GLN A 174 -18.23 -11.73 2.21
N PHE A 175 -17.07 -11.07 1.94
CA PHE A 175 -16.26 -10.34 2.90
C PHE A 175 -16.62 -8.85 2.95
N ARG A 176 -16.89 -8.23 1.79
CA ARG A 176 -17.15 -6.79 1.64
C ARG A 176 -18.15 -6.19 2.64
N PRO A 177 -19.28 -6.84 2.94
CA PRO A 177 -20.27 -6.26 3.85
C PRO A 177 -19.78 -6.08 5.29
N TYR A 178 -18.68 -6.74 5.67
CA TYR A 178 -18.14 -6.75 7.02
C TYR A 178 -16.84 -5.94 7.15
N LEU A 179 -16.33 -5.36 6.07
CA LEU A 179 -15.05 -4.64 6.05
C LEU A 179 -15.26 -3.16 5.76
N ASN A 180 -14.45 -2.31 6.40
CA ASN A 180 -14.49 -0.86 6.24
C ASN A 180 -13.51 -0.33 5.18
N ALA A 181 -12.75 -1.22 4.52
CA ALA A 181 -11.78 -0.88 3.47
C ALA A 181 -12.00 -1.73 2.22
N PRO A 182 -11.59 -1.26 1.03
CA PRO A 182 -11.64 -2.05 -0.19
C PRO A 182 -10.88 -3.38 -0.02
N CYS A 183 -11.38 -4.45 -0.63
CA CYS A 183 -10.73 -5.75 -0.52
C CYS A 183 -10.73 -6.52 -1.85
N VAL A 184 -9.71 -7.36 -2.03
CA VAL A 184 -9.52 -8.26 -3.17
C VAL A 184 -8.94 -9.59 -2.68
N MET A 185 -9.00 -10.60 -3.53
CA MET A 185 -8.31 -11.88 -3.33
C MET A 185 -7.13 -12.00 -4.27
N VAL A 186 -6.06 -12.67 -3.84
CA VAL A 186 -4.90 -12.97 -4.67
C VAL A 186 -4.38 -14.38 -4.36
N HIS A 187 -3.81 -15.04 -5.35
CA HIS A 187 -3.12 -16.30 -5.18
C HIS A 187 -1.82 -16.10 -4.39
N ASP A 188 -1.47 -17.02 -3.48
CA ASP A 188 -0.27 -16.96 -2.64
C ASP A 188 1.03 -16.81 -3.47
N GLY A 189 1.17 -17.59 -4.55
CA GLY A 189 2.30 -17.49 -5.47
C GLY A 189 2.38 -16.14 -6.21
N GLU A 190 1.25 -15.51 -6.54
CA GLU A 190 1.21 -14.17 -7.15
C GLU A 190 1.60 -13.10 -6.14
N ALA A 191 1.12 -13.21 -4.92
CA ALA A 191 1.52 -12.30 -3.83
C ALA A 191 3.04 -12.36 -3.60
N ALA A 192 3.62 -13.58 -3.50
CA ALA A 192 5.05 -13.76 -3.34
C ALA A 192 5.86 -13.20 -4.52
N ALA A 193 5.45 -13.50 -5.77
CA ALA A 193 6.12 -12.98 -6.97
C ALA A 193 6.08 -11.45 -7.06
N THR A 194 4.99 -10.82 -6.60
CA THR A 194 4.88 -9.36 -6.58
C THR A 194 5.89 -8.75 -5.64
N VAL A 195 6.10 -9.32 -4.46
CA VAL A 195 7.11 -8.84 -3.49
C VAL A 195 8.52 -8.90 -4.09
N GLU A 196 8.90 -10.01 -4.74
CA GLU A 196 10.21 -10.16 -5.38
C GLU A 196 10.47 -9.16 -6.53
N LEU A 197 9.41 -8.64 -7.16
CA LEU A 197 9.53 -7.63 -8.21
C LEU A 197 9.67 -6.20 -7.68
N TRP A 198 9.28 -5.95 -6.43
CA TRP A 198 9.29 -4.61 -5.83
C TRP A 198 10.51 -4.34 -4.96
N PHE A 199 11.20 -5.37 -4.47
CA PHE A 199 12.34 -5.32 -3.56
C PHE A 199 13.54 -6.09 -4.11
#